data_31ebf107ad7c5ca8ec70aa9af673ebb9
#
_entry.id   31ebf107ad7c5ca8ec70aa9af673ebb9
#
_cell.length_a   1.000
_cell.length_b   1.000
_cell.length_c   1.000
_cell.angle_alpha   90.00
_cell.angle_beta   90.00
_cell.angle_gamma   90.00
#
_symmetry.space_group_name_H-M   'P 1'
#
loop_
_entity.id
_entity.type
_entity.pdbx_description
1 polymer ?
#
loop_
_entity_poly.entity_id
_entity_poly.type
_entity_poly.pdbx_seq_one_letter_code
_entity_poly.pdbx_strand_id
1 'polypeptide(L)'
;MLITGTTSGVGLNAVKALVQRGWTVVTANRDPVRAAEAAMALGIPSERLHHLRMDLGDLESVRVGVETLVSSLGFGLDALVINAAVYKPRLKEPERSPQGYELSMATNHLGHFLLIQLLLPDLQRSQHPSRRVVILGTVTANSKELGGKIPIPAPADLGDLSGFKAGFKAPIAMANGKPFKPGKAYKDSKLCNMITTQELHRRLRGSTGIVFSSLYPGCVADTPLFRNTPRAFQTIFPWFQKNITGGYVSQALAGERVAQVVADPAFAASGVHWSWGNRQTKGGKQFSQELSDKASKPETAQGVWEESLKLVGLA
;
A
#
# COMPACT_ATOMS: atom_id res chain seq x y z
N MET A 1 -6.25 -15.49 -2.20
CA MET A 1 -5.51 -14.29 -1.73
C MET A 1 -6.41 -13.05 -1.73
N LEU A 2 -6.04 -12.01 -0.99
CA LEU A 2 -6.77 -10.73 -0.99
C LEU A 2 -5.89 -9.58 -1.50
N ILE A 3 -6.47 -8.68 -2.31
CA ILE A 3 -5.82 -7.44 -2.77
C ILE A 3 -6.76 -6.24 -2.61
N THR A 4 -6.25 -5.11 -2.12
CA THR A 4 -7.01 -3.88 -1.93
C THR A 4 -6.87 -2.93 -3.14
N GLY A 5 -7.97 -2.19 -3.49
CA GLY A 5 -7.90 -1.12 -4.49
C GLY A 5 -7.73 -1.60 -5.93
N THR A 6 -8.67 -2.39 -6.43
CA THR A 6 -8.59 -3.07 -7.73
C THR A 6 -9.55 -2.54 -8.78
N THR A 7 -10.16 -1.36 -8.58
CA THR A 7 -11.06 -0.74 -9.57
C THR A 7 -10.34 -0.14 -10.77
N SER A 8 -9.01 -0.11 -10.77
CA SER A 8 -8.19 0.47 -11.84
C SER A 8 -6.69 0.31 -11.57
N GLY A 9 -5.87 0.74 -12.52
CA GLY A 9 -4.43 0.92 -12.32
C GLY A 9 -3.66 -0.37 -12.02
N VAL A 10 -2.67 -0.23 -11.14
CA VAL A 10 -1.78 -1.34 -10.75
C VAL A 10 -2.55 -2.50 -10.13
N GLY A 11 -3.49 -2.22 -9.22
CA GLY A 11 -4.26 -3.25 -8.53
C GLY A 11 -5.10 -4.11 -9.48
N LEU A 12 -5.81 -3.50 -10.43
CA LEU A 12 -6.61 -4.23 -11.41
C LEU A 12 -5.73 -5.11 -12.31
N ASN A 13 -4.60 -4.58 -12.78
CA ASN A 13 -3.66 -5.35 -13.61
C ASN A 13 -2.95 -6.46 -12.82
N ALA A 14 -2.71 -6.25 -11.52
CA ALA A 14 -2.19 -7.30 -10.64
C ALA A 14 -3.20 -8.44 -10.47
N VAL A 15 -4.50 -8.13 -10.32
CA VAL A 15 -5.56 -9.14 -10.29
C VAL A 15 -5.54 -9.97 -11.58
N LYS A 16 -5.47 -9.32 -12.75
CA LYS A 16 -5.38 -10.05 -14.04
C LYS A 16 -4.19 -11.00 -14.07
N ALA A 17 -3.01 -10.52 -13.73
CA ALA A 17 -1.79 -11.31 -13.76
C ALA A 17 -1.80 -12.47 -12.74
N LEU A 18 -2.42 -12.29 -11.58
CA LEU A 18 -2.57 -13.33 -10.54
C LEU A 18 -3.59 -14.39 -10.96
N VAL A 19 -4.74 -14.00 -11.51
CA VAL A 19 -5.75 -14.94 -12.03
C VAL A 19 -5.16 -15.78 -13.18
N GLN A 20 -4.37 -15.18 -14.06
CA GLN A 20 -3.65 -15.91 -15.12
C GLN A 20 -2.65 -16.94 -14.59
N ARG A 21 -2.14 -16.73 -13.36
CA ARG A 21 -1.27 -17.69 -12.63
C ARG A 21 -2.06 -18.72 -11.81
N GLY A 22 -3.38 -18.76 -11.96
CA GLY A 22 -4.25 -19.72 -11.29
C GLY A 22 -4.71 -19.32 -9.88
N TRP A 23 -4.43 -18.09 -9.41
CA TRP A 23 -4.90 -17.62 -8.12
C TRP A 23 -6.40 -17.32 -8.13
N THR A 24 -7.07 -17.66 -7.02
CA THR A 24 -8.39 -17.12 -6.69
C THR A 24 -8.18 -15.85 -5.88
N VAL A 25 -8.79 -14.75 -6.32
CA VAL A 25 -8.52 -13.41 -5.80
C VAL A 25 -9.78 -12.78 -5.19
N VAL A 26 -9.68 -12.40 -3.93
CA VAL A 26 -10.67 -11.53 -3.29
C VAL A 26 -10.22 -10.08 -3.51
N THR A 27 -11.07 -9.27 -4.12
CA THR A 27 -10.82 -7.85 -4.39
C THR A 27 -11.55 -6.99 -3.38
N ALA A 28 -10.81 -6.30 -2.49
CA ALA A 28 -11.39 -5.44 -1.46
C ALA A 28 -11.47 -3.98 -1.93
N ASN A 29 -12.69 -3.45 -2.08
CA ASN A 29 -12.96 -2.12 -2.62
C ASN A 29 -14.16 -1.45 -1.94
N ARG A 30 -14.21 -0.11 -1.93
CA ARG A 30 -15.39 0.64 -1.47
C ARG A 30 -16.63 0.35 -2.30
N ASP A 31 -16.41 0.15 -3.59
CA ASP A 31 -17.44 -0.12 -4.59
C ASP A 31 -17.11 -1.46 -5.29
N PRO A 32 -17.71 -2.57 -4.83
CA PRO A 32 -17.50 -3.88 -5.42
C PRO A 32 -18.09 -4.01 -6.82
N VAL A 33 -19.18 -3.30 -7.13
CA VAL A 33 -19.81 -3.30 -8.46
C VAL A 33 -18.84 -2.74 -9.49
N ARG A 34 -18.29 -1.57 -9.20
CA ARG A 34 -17.27 -0.96 -10.06
C ARG A 34 -16.03 -1.83 -10.22
N ALA A 35 -15.66 -2.59 -9.19
CA ALA A 35 -14.54 -3.53 -9.28
C ALA A 35 -14.85 -4.70 -10.22
N ALA A 36 -16.08 -5.24 -10.17
CA ALA A 36 -16.54 -6.29 -11.06
C ALA A 36 -16.60 -5.79 -12.52
N GLU A 37 -17.17 -4.62 -12.77
CA GLU A 37 -17.23 -3.99 -14.10
C GLU A 37 -15.82 -3.78 -14.68
N ALA A 38 -14.88 -3.27 -13.89
CA ALA A 38 -13.50 -3.06 -14.33
C ALA A 38 -12.78 -4.38 -14.64
N ALA A 39 -13.01 -5.42 -13.85
CA ALA A 39 -12.46 -6.75 -14.09
C ALA A 39 -13.01 -7.36 -15.39
N MET A 40 -14.31 -7.27 -15.59
CA MET A 40 -14.99 -7.73 -16.81
C MET A 40 -14.47 -6.99 -18.05
N ALA A 41 -14.35 -5.66 -17.98
CA ALA A 41 -13.83 -4.84 -19.08
C ALA A 41 -12.37 -5.20 -19.46
N LEU A 42 -11.59 -5.73 -18.50
CA LEU A 42 -10.22 -6.19 -18.73
C LEU A 42 -10.14 -7.68 -19.13
N GLY A 43 -11.29 -8.35 -19.28
CA GLY A 43 -11.38 -9.77 -19.63
C GLY A 43 -10.85 -10.71 -18.55
N ILE A 44 -11.06 -10.39 -17.27
CA ILE A 44 -10.66 -11.26 -16.16
C ILE A 44 -11.79 -12.25 -15.87
N PRO A 45 -11.54 -13.57 -15.85
CA PRO A 45 -12.54 -14.59 -15.55
C PRO A 45 -13.18 -14.41 -14.18
N SER A 46 -14.51 -14.40 -14.12
CA SER A 46 -15.28 -14.15 -12.88
C SER A 46 -15.21 -15.29 -11.88
N GLU A 47 -15.00 -16.53 -12.34
CA GLU A 47 -15.00 -17.77 -11.51
C GLU A 47 -13.86 -17.78 -10.48
N ARG A 48 -12.85 -16.95 -10.68
CA ARG A 48 -11.71 -16.80 -9.76
C ARG A 48 -11.71 -15.48 -9.00
N LEU A 49 -12.83 -14.73 -9.07
CA LEU A 49 -12.96 -13.44 -8.43
C LEU A 49 -14.07 -13.44 -7.39
N HIS A 50 -13.75 -12.87 -6.23
CA HIS A 50 -14.73 -12.53 -5.20
C HIS A 50 -14.59 -11.03 -4.90
N HIS A 51 -15.70 -10.31 -4.87
CA HIS A 51 -15.71 -8.88 -4.65
C HIS A 51 -16.19 -8.56 -3.24
N LEU A 52 -15.33 -7.98 -2.42
CA LEU A 52 -15.59 -7.63 -1.04
C LEU A 52 -15.74 -6.12 -0.89
N ARG A 53 -16.84 -5.67 -0.25
CA ARG A 53 -16.98 -4.27 0.12
C ARG A 53 -16.09 -3.94 1.32
N MET A 54 -15.20 -2.96 1.17
CA MET A 54 -14.34 -2.48 2.24
C MET A 54 -13.86 -1.05 1.95
N ASP A 55 -14.18 -0.10 2.82
CA ASP A 55 -13.58 1.24 2.81
C ASP A 55 -12.43 1.30 3.82
N LEU A 56 -11.21 1.38 3.31
CA LEU A 56 -10.01 1.49 4.15
C LEU A 56 -9.90 2.83 4.88
N GLY A 57 -10.67 3.83 4.48
CA GLY A 57 -10.79 5.09 5.21
C GLY A 57 -11.70 5.01 6.43
N ASP A 58 -12.38 3.89 6.64
CA ASP A 58 -13.28 3.65 7.77
C ASP A 58 -12.90 2.33 8.46
N LEU A 59 -12.42 2.42 9.70
CA LEU A 59 -11.97 1.25 10.46
C LEU A 59 -13.09 0.25 10.73
N GLU A 60 -14.33 0.71 10.89
CA GLU A 60 -15.48 -0.17 11.07
C GLU A 60 -15.77 -0.95 9.79
N SER A 61 -15.72 -0.29 8.64
CA SER A 61 -15.85 -0.98 7.34
C SER A 61 -14.77 -2.04 7.14
N VAL A 62 -13.54 -1.82 7.65
CA VAL A 62 -12.48 -2.83 7.60
C VAL A 62 -12.83 -4.04 8.47
N ARG A 63 -13.34 -3.84 9.70
CA ARG A 63 -13.76 -4.93 10.61
C ARG A 63 -14.87 -5.78 10.00
N VAL A 64 -15.94 -5.13 9.56
CA VAL A 64 -17.07 -5.80 8.90
C VAL A 64 -16.63 -6.56 7.64
N GLY A 65 -15.76 -5.95 6.84
CA GLY A 65 -15.20 -6.61 5.66
C GLY A 65 -14.39 -7.88 6.01
N VAL A 66 -13.58 -7.82 7.05
CA VAL A 66 -12.81 -9.00 7.50
C VAL A 66 -13.74 -10.09 8.05
N GLU A 67 -14.73 -9.75 8.87
CA GLU A 67 -15.73 -10.70 9.37
C GLU A 67 -16.47 -11.40 8.22
N THR A 68 -16.91 -10.64 7.23
CA THR A 68 -17.56 -11.16 6.02
C THR A 68 -16.65 -12.12 5.25
N LEU A 69 -15.37 -11.75 5.09
CA LEU A 69 -14.39 -12.58 4.42
C LEU A 69 -14.15 -13.89 5.17
N VAL A 70 -13.85 -13.81 6.46
CA VAL A 70 -13.48 -14.97 7.30
C VAL A 70 -14.63 -15.95 7.41
N SER A 71 -15.86 -15.47 7.54
CA SER A 71 -17.07 -16.33 7.57
C SER A 71 -17.32 -17.04 6.25
N SER A 72 -16.84 -16.50 5.12
CA SER A 72 -16.98 -17.11 3.79
C SER A 72 -15.80 -18.00 3.37
N LEU A 73 -14.65 -17.87 4.05
CA LEU A 73 -13.47 -18.68 3.77
C LEU A 73 -13.51 -19.99 4.57
N GLY A 74 -13.59 -21.11 3.86
CA GLY A 74 -13.42 -22.45 4.47
C GLY A 74 -11.96 -22.83 4.77
N PHE A 75 -10.98 -22.00 4.36
CA PHE A 75 -9.53 -22.26 4.43
C PHE A 75 -8.76 -20.96 4.65
N GLY A 76 -7.46 -21.07 4.96
CA GLY A 76 -6.61 -19.92 5.23
C GLY A 76 -6.34 -19.04 4.01
N LEU A 77 -5.85 -17.83 4.25
CA LEU A 77 -5.47 -16.85 3.24
C LEU A 77 -3.99 -17.01 2.87
N ASP A 78 -3.66 -17.25 1.60
CA ASP A 78 -2.27 -17.52 1.17
C ASP A 78 -1.44 -16.25 0.98
N ALA A 79 -2.06 -15.15 0.57
CA ALA A 79 -1.40 -13.87 0.38
C ALA A 79 -2.33 -12.67 0.60
N LEU A 80 -1.73 -11.57 1.08
CA LEU A 80 -2.39 -10.28 1.26
C LEU A 80 -1.58 -9.18 0.55
N VAL A 81 -2.22 -8.44 -0.35
CA VAL A 81 -1.60 -7.32 -1.09
C VAL A 81 -2.24 -6.00 -0.69
N ILE A 82 -1.47 -5.17 -0.06
CA ILE A 82 -1.81 -3.81 0.38
C ILE A 82 -1.47 -2.84 -0.74
N ASN A 83 -2.44 -2.61 -1.64
CA ASN A 83 -2.24 -1.79 -2.85
C ASN A 83 -2.99 -0.46 -2.83
N ALA A 84 -4.22 -0.42 -2.30
CA ALA A 84 -5.03 0.79 -2.33
C ALA A 84 -4.31 2.03 -1.77
N ALA A 85 -4.52 3.18 -2.39
CA ALA A 85 -4.02 4.45 -1.88
C ALA A 85 -4.88 5.62 -2.36
N VAL A 86 -4.92 6.66 -1.53
CA VAL A 86 -5.46 7.98 -1.89
C VAL A 86 -4.31 8.99 -1.92
N TYR A 87 -4.35 9.87 -2.93
CA TYR A 87 -3.42 10.99 -3.10
C TYR A 87 -4.19 12.23 -3.52
N LYS A 88 -4.29 13.21 -2.63
CA LYS A 88 -5.08 14.43 -2.81
C LYS A 88 -4.22 15.69 -2.62
N PRO A 89 -3.28 15.97 -3.54
CA PRO A 89 -2.27 17.03 -3.35
C PRO A 89 -2.81 18.45 -3.41
N ARG A 90 -4.07 18.66 -3.79
CA ARG A 90 -4.69 19.99 -3.96
C ARG A 90 -5.59 20.42 -2.81
N LEU A 91 -5.74 19.59 -1.80
CA LEU A 91 -6.54 19.96 -0.62
C LEU A 91 -5.93 21.16 0.09
N LYS A 92 -6.77 22.11 0.49
CA LYS A 92 -6.39 23.25 1.34
C LYS A 92 -6.49 22.86 2.81
N GLU A 93 -7.51 22.07 3.16
CA GLU A 93 -7.81 21.55 4.48
C GLU A 93 -7.80 20.02 4.48
N PRO A 94 -7.52 19.36 5.60
CA PRO A 94 -7.52 17.92 5.66
C PRO A 94 -8.95 17.36 5.56
N GLU A 95 -9.16 16.44 4.62
CA GLU A 95 -10.31 15.55 4.69
C GLU A 95 -10.08 14.51 5.78
N ARG A 96 -11.14 14.10 6.49
CA ARG A 96 -11.05 13.19 7.63
C ARG A 96 -11.88 11.93 7.43
N SER A 97 -11.41 10.85 8.01
CA SER A 97 -12.14 9.59 8.15
C SER A 97 -13.31 9.73 9.15
N PRO A 98 -14.23 8.76 9.23
CA PRO A 98 -15.26 8.73 10.29
C PRO A 98 -14.67 8.79 11.71
N GLN A 99 -13.48 8.23 11.93
CA GLN A 99 -12.77 8.26 13.20
C GLN A 99 -12.00 9.58 13.44
N GLY A 100 -12.06 10.54 12.50
CA GLY A 100 -11.42 11.85 12.61
C GLY A 100 -9.98 11.92 12.10
N TYR A 101 -9.40 10.83 11.61
CA TYR A 101 -8.02 10.80 11.10
C TYR A 101 -7.89 11.48 9.75
N GLU A 102 -6.72 12.09 9.46
CA GLU A 102 -6.44 12.60 8.11
C GLU A 102 -6.56 11.46 7.08
N LEU A 103 -7.23 11.72 5.97
CA LEU A 103 -7.72 10.69 5.05
C LEU A 103 -6.59 9.86 4.40
N SER A 104 -5.43 10.46 4.09
CA SER A 104 -4.30 9.68 3.54
C SER A 104 -3.70 8.76 4.61
N MET A 105 -3.60 9.23 5.84
CA MET A 105 -3.14 8.41 6.97
C MET A 105 -4.15 7.31 7.30
N ALA A 106 -5.44 7.64 7.35
CA ALA A 106 -6.51 6.68 7.58
C ALA A 106 -6.51 5.56 6.54
N THR A 107 -6.58 5.92 5.25
CA THR A 107 -6.74 4.97 4.15
C THR A 107 -5.46 4.19 3.85
N ASN A 108 -4.33 4.92 3.69
CA ASN A 108 -3.10 4.31 3.20
C ASN A 108 -2.36 3.52 4.28
N HIS A 109 -2.50 3.92 5.56
CA HIS A 109 -1.80 3.29 6.67
C HIS A 109 -2.72 2.61 7.68
N LEU A 110 -3.55 3.35 8.42
CA LEU A 110 -4.29 2.80 9.58
C LEU A 110 -5.29 1.69 9.17
N GLY A 111 -6.07 1.91 8.12
CA GLY A 111 -7.00 0.89 7.60
C GLY A 111 -6.28 -0.37 7.12
N HIS A 112 -5.16 -0.21 6.44
CA HIS A 112 -4.32 -1.33 6.02
C HIS A 112 -3.61 -2.02 7.20
N PHE A 113 -3.14 -1.25 8.16
CA PHE A 113 -2.54 -1.79 9.38
C PHE A 113 -3.55 -2.66 10.13
N LEU A 114 -4.78 -2.16 10.33
CA LEU A 114 -5.88 -2.92 10.92
C LEU A 114 -6.18 -4.19 10.11
N LEU A 115 -6.31 -4.07 8.79
CA LEU A 115 -6.57 -5.21 7.90
C LEU A 115 -5.51 -6.31 8.04
N ILE A 116 -4.23 -5.93 8.08
CA ILE A 116 -3.14 -6.88 8.27
C ILE A 116 -3.28 -7.58 9.63
N GLN A 117 -3.46 -6.81 10.73
CA GLN A 117 -3.55 -7.39 12.07
C GLN A 117 -4.71 -8.39 12.19
N LEU A 118 -5.88 -8.04 11.65
CA LEU A 118 -7.06 -8.89 11.70
C LEU A 118 -6.94 -10.17 10.86
N LEU A 119 -6.18 -10.14 9.75
CA LEU A 119 -6.01 -11.29 8.85
C LEU A 119 -4.76 -12.14 9.16
N LEU A 120 -3.93 -11.76 10.14
CA LEU A 120 -2.77 -12.58 10.53
C LEU A 120 -3.15 -14.04 10.91
N PRO A 121 -4.23 -14.30 11.68
CA PRO A 121 -4.63 -15.68 11.99
C PRO A 121 -4.98 -16.48 10.74
N ASP A 122 -5.63 -15.86 9.75
CA ASP A 122 -6.01 -16.52 8.50
C ASP A 122 -4.82 -16.81 7.60
N LEU A 123 -3.85 -15.91 7.55
CA LEU A 123 -2.56 -16.14 6.91
C LEU A 123 -1.77 -17.27 7.58
N GLN A 124 -1.85 -17.40 8.91
CA GLN A 124 -1.20 -18.49 9.64
C GLN A 124 -1.86 -19.87 9.40
N ARG A 125 -3.18 -19.92 9.21
CA ARG A 125 -3.93 -21.16 8.91
C ARG A 125 -3.68 -21.68 7.50
N SER A 126 -3.18 -20.85 6.58
CA SER A 126 -2.88 -21.26 5.22
C SER A 126 -1.80 -22.35 5.18
N GLN A 127 -2.01 -23.34 4.33
CA GLN A 127 -1.04 -24.42 4.04
C GLN A 127 -0.09 -24.07 2.88
N HIS A 128 -0.22 -22.86 2.30
CA HIS A 128 0.66 -22.44 1.21
C HIS A 128 2.11 -22.29 1.72
N PRO A 129 3.10 -22.87 1.01
CA PRO A 129 4.49 -22.91 1.49
C PRO A 129 5.13 -21.53 1.61
N SER A 130 4.61 -20.54 0.91
CA SER A 130 5.13 -19.17 0.90
C SER A 130 4.00 -18.16 1.10
N ARG A 131 3.47 -18.10 2.32
CA ARG A 131 2.46 -17.10 2.71
C ARG A 131 3.06 -15.71 2.72
N ARG A 132 2.37 -14.71 2.15
CA ARG A 132 2.95 -13.38 1.95
C ARG A 132 2.03 -12.23 2.32
N VAL A 133 2.63 -11.20 2.90
CA VAL A 133 2.06 -9.83 2.95
C VAL A 133 2.95 -8.92 2.12
N VAL A 134 2.39 -8.33 1.07
CA VAL A 134 3.10 -7.43 0.16
C VAL A 134 2.49 -6.04 0.26
N ILE A 135 3.27 -5.04 0.66
CA ILE A 135 2.81 -3.65 0.86
C ILE A 135 3.36 -2.76 -0.25
N LEU A 136 2.50 -2.12 -1.03
CA LEU A 136 2.94 -1.18 -2.06
C LEU A 136 3.48 0.10 -1.42
N GLY A 137 4.77 0.32 -1.63
CA GLY A 137 5.51 1.51 -1.24
C GLY A 137 5.55 2.58 -2.33
N THR A 138 6.42 3.56 -2.14
CA THR A 138 6.71 4.62 -3.11
C THR A 138 8.12 5.14 -2.94
N VAL A 139 8.78 5.46 -4.06
CA VAL A 139 10.09 6.14 -4.04
C VAL A 139 10.06 7.50 -3.34
N THR A 140 8.90 8.18 -3.30
CA THR A 140 8.80 9.54 -2.73
C THR A 140 8.85 9.57 -1.21
N ALA A 141 8.66 8.45 -0.55
CA ALA A 141 8.79 8.31 0.91
C ALA A 141 10.16 7.75 1.33
N ASN A 142 10.97 7.24 0.39
CA ASN A 142 12.26 6.64 0.69
C ASN A 142 13.42 7.57 0.28
N SER A 143 14.11 8.18 1.25
CA SER A 143 15.24 9.11 1.01
C SER A 143 16.48 8.44 0.43
N LYS A 144 16.58 7.13 0.41
CA LYS A 144 17.63 6.39 -0.31
C LYS A 144 17.39 6.39 -1.83
N GLU A 145 16.17 6.65 -2.27
CA GLU A 145 15.80 6.75 -3.67
C GLU A 145 15.70 8.21 -4.14
N LEU A 146 15.96 8.46 -5.42
CA LEU A 146 15.95 9.81 -5.98
C LEU A 146 14.60 10.53 -5.77
N GLY A 147 13.48 9.83 -5.92
CA GLY A 147 12.14 10.39 -5.69
C GLY A 147 11.92 10.90 -4.28
N GLY A 148 12.52 10.23 -3.28
CA GLY A 148 12.46 10.64 -1.88
C GLY A 148 13.34 11.84 -1.54
N LYS A 149 14.35 12.11 -2.37
CA LYS A 149 15.22 13.30 -2.22
C LYS A 149 14.56 14.59 -2.75
N ILE A 150 13.47 14.49 -3.51
CA ILE A 150 12.75 15.63 -4.04
C ILE A 150 11.93 16.29 -2.91
N PRO A 151 12.22 17.56 -2.54
CA PRO A 151 11.61 18.20 -1.37
C PRO A 151 10.21 18.79 -1.62
N ILE A 152 9.52 18.40 -2.67
CA ILE A 152 8.23 18.99 -3.08
C ILE A 152 7.09 18.02 -2.77
N PRO A 153 6.06 18.45 -2.00
CA PRO A 153 5.92 19.74 -1.28
C PRO A 153 6.80 19.80 -0.01
N ALA A 154 7.25 18.67 0.48
CA ALA A 154 8.19 18.47 1.58
C ALA A 154 8.62 16.99 1.60
N PRO A 155 9.78 16.62 2.17
CA PRO A 155 10.16 15.24 2.39
C PRO A 155 9.21 14.56 3.39
N ALA A 156 9.12 13.23 3.34
CA ALA A 156 8.45 12.45 4.37
C ALA A 156 9.14 12.67 5.73
N ASP A 157 8.35 12.93 6.76
CA ASP A 157 8.88 13.22 8.10
C ASP A 157 7.78 13.08 9.16
N LEU A 158 7.94 12.08 10.03
CA LEU A 158 6.99 11.78 11.10
C LEU A 158 7.29 12.57 12.39
N GLY A 159 8.43 13.24 12.46
CA GLY A 159 8.89 13.97 13.64
C GLY A 159 8.99 13.08 14.89
N ASP A 160 8.48 13.57 15.98
CA ASP A 160 8.36 12.88 17.27
C ASP A 160 7.04 12.10 17.45
N LEU A 161 6.29 11.93 16.36
CA LEU A 161 4.96 11.31 16.32
C LEU A 161 3.89 12.09 17.12
N SER A 162 4.04 13.39 17.32
CA SER A 162 3.09 14.19 18.10
C SER A 162 1.66 14.13 17.55
N GLY A 163 1.50 14.03 16.22
CA GLY A 163 0.18 13.84 15.60
C GLY A 163 -0.44 12.48 15.87
N PHE A 164 0.36 11.40 15.86
CA PHE A 164 -0.10 10.07 16.28
C PHE A 164 -0.53 10.07 17.74
N LYS A 165 0.33 10.55 18.64
CA LYS A 165 0.07 10.63 20.08
C LYS A 165 -1.17 11.46 20.43
N ALA A 166 -1.44 12.51 19.65
CA ALA A 166 -2.64 13.31 19.74
C ALA A 166 -3.88 12.68 19.10
N GLY A 167 -3.77 11.48 18.52
CA GLY A 167 -4.87 10.78 17.84
C GLY A 167 -5.40 11.51 16.62
N PHE A 168 -4.59 12.37 15.98
CA PHE A 168 -5.00 13.22 14.85
C PHE A 168 -6.24 14.09 15.12
N LYS A 169 -6.55 14.36 16.43
CA LYS A 169 -7.69 15.18 16.79
C LYS A 169 -7.54 16.59 16.21
N ALA A 170 -8.64 17.12 15.68
CA ALA A 170 -8.64 18.48 15.10
C ALA A 170 -8.11 19.53 16.11
N PRO A 171 -7.28 20.48 15.67
CA PRO A 171 -6.89 20.76 14.28
C PRO A 171 -5.72 19.92 13.76
N ILE A 172 -5.13 19.01 14.54
CA ILE A 172 -3.96 18.23 14.16
C ILE A 172 -4.32 17.23 13.05
N ALA A 173 -3.55 17.24 11.96
CA ALA A 173 -3.77 16.35 10.82
C ALA A 173 -2.49 15.65 10.33
N MET A 174 -1.30 16.17 10.68
CA MET A 174 -0.01 15.60 10.23
C MET A 174 0.62 14.74 11.32
N ALA A 175 1.31 13.68 10.93
CA ALA A 175 2.00 12.74 11.81
C ALA A 175 2.94 13.47 12.83
N ASN A 176 3.63 14.51 12.37
CA ASN A 176 4.54 15.32 13.17
C ASN A 176 3.88 16.53 13.87
N GLY A 177 2.55 16.59 13.92
CA GLY A 177 1.80 17.68 14.56
C GLY A 177 1.88 19.06 13.87
N LYS A 178 2.63 19.18 12.76
CA LYS A 178 2.81 20.45 12.04
C LYS A 178 1.58 20.79 11.17
N PRO A 179 1.45 22.04 10.65
CA PRO A 179 0.38 22.41 9.76
C PRO A 179 0.22 21.50 8.56
N PHE A 180 -1.03 21.32 8.11
CA PHE A 180 -1.40 20.40 7.04
C PHE A 180 -0.68 20.71 5.73
N LYS A 181 -0.12 19.66 5.10
CA LYS A 181 0.50 19.67 3.77
C LYS A 181 0.06 18.42 3.02
N PRO A 182 -0.88 18.52 2.06
CA PRO A 182 -1.56 17.36 1.47
C PRO A 182 -0.62 16.36 0.79
N GLY A 183 0.34 16.83 -0.01
CA GLY A 183 1.30 15.94 -0.66
C GLY A 183 2.27 15.26 0.32
N LYS A 184 2.58 15.93 1.45
CA LYS A 184 3.38 15.33 2.52
C LYS A 184 2.58 14.28 3.29
N ALA A 185 1.28 14.49 3.53
CA ALA A 185 0.42 13.52 4.20
C ALA A 185 0.46 12.15 3.49
N TYR A 186 0.41 12.14 2.16
CA TYR A 186 0.62 10.92 1.37
C TYR A 186 2.01 10.30 1.60
N LYS A 187 3.08 11.10 1.55
CA LYS A 187 4.46 10.60 1.75
C LYS A 187 4.62 10.02 3.16
N ASP A 188 4.08 10.69 4.18
CA ASP A 188 4.14 10.24 5.57
C ASP A 188 3.38 8.90 5.73
N SER A 189 2.19 8.76 5.16
CA SER A 189 1.42 7.51 5.22
C SER A 189 2.17 6.34 4.55
N LYS A 190 2.88 6.60 3.45
CA LYS A 190 3.69 5.59 2.77
C LYS A 190 5.00 5.27 3.51
N LEU A 191 5.59 6.24 4.22
CA LEU A 191 6.71 5.98 5.13
C LEU A 191 6.27 5.04 6.27
N CYS A 192 5.08 5.28 6.86
CA CYS A 192 4.51 4.36 7.86
C CYS A 192 4.33 2.93 7.31
N ASN A 193 3.90 2.78 6.05
CA ASN A 193 3.78 1.46 5.43
C ASN A 193 5.14 0.73 5.30
N MET A 194 6.20 1.45 4.98
CA MET A 194 7.56 0.86 4.92
C MET A 194 8.05 0.46 6.31
N ILE A 195 7.80 1.30 7.32
CA ILE A 195 8.07 1.00 8.74
C ILE A 195 7.30 -0.24 9.16
N THR A 196 5.99 -0.30 8.87
CA THR A 196 5.13 -1.45 9.18
C THR A 196 5.67 -2.74 8.56
N THR A 197 6.19 -2.71 7.33
CA THR A 197 6.80 -3.89 6.71
C THR A 197 7.98 -4.42 7.53
N GLN A 198 8.86 -3.52 8.01
CA GLN A 198 10.02 -3.89 8.84
C GLN A 198 9.57 -4.42 10.21
N GLU A 199 8.61 -3.78 10.84
CA GLU A 199 8.09 -4.22 12.14
C GLU A 199 7.37 -5.57 12.07
N LEU A 200 6.59 -5.81 11.02
CA LEU A 200 5.98 -7.12 10.76
C LEU A 200 7.04 -8.20 10.60
N HIS A 201 8.10 -7.93 9.83
CA HIS A 201 9.21 -8.85 9.67
C HIS A 201 9.90 -9.14 11.02
N ARG A 202 10.32 -8.08 11.73
CA ARG A 202 11.04 -8.18 12.99
C ARG A 202 10.25 -8.92 14.07
N ARG A 203 8.95 -8.65 14.17
CA ARG A 203 8.07 -9.18 15.24
C ARG A 203 7.51 -10.56 14.93
N LEU A 204 7.18 -10.84 13.68
CA LEU A 204 6.29 -11.95 13.34
C LEU A 204 6.92 -12.99 12.41
N ARG A 205 7.97 -12.66 11.66
CA ARG A 205 8.56 -13.61 10.69
C ARG A 205 8.99 -14.92 11.37
N GLY A 206 9.68 -14.84 12.50
CA GLY A 206 10.21 -16.01 13.22
C GLY A 206 9.13 -16.96 13.73
N SER A 207 8.02 -16.42 14.25
CA SER A 207 6.94 -17.20 14.85
C SER A 207 5.90 -17.67 13.82
N THR A 208 5.69 -16.95 12.72
CA THR A 208 4.60 -17.24 11.77
C THR A 208 5.07 -17.88 10.46
N GLY A 209 6.33 -17.71 10.10
CA GLY A 209 6.85 -18.10 8.79
C GLY A 209 6.31 -17.27 7.61
N ILE A 210 5.48 -16.23 7.84
CA ILE A 210 4.93 -15.37 6.79
C ILE A 210 6.03 -14.46 6.23
N VAL A 211 6.07 -14.30 4.91
CA VAL A 211 6.99 -13.38 4.23
C VAL A 211 6.37 -11.99 4.19
N PHE A 212 7.03 -11.02 4.78
CA PHE A 212 6.63 -9.61 4.79
C PHE A 212 7.58 -8.83 3.88
N SER A 213 7.05 -8.16 2.87
CA SER A 213 7.85 -7.34 1.97
C SER A 213 7.11 -6.09 1.53
N SER A 214 7.84 -5.06 1.14
CA SER A 214 7.28 -3.91 0.45
C SER A 214 7.76 -3.87 -1.00
N LEU A 215 7.01 -3.16 -1.84
CA LEU A 215 7.22 -3.16 -3.28
C LEU A 215 7.01 -1.76 -3.87
N TYR A 216 7.95 -1.32 -4.72
CA TYR A 216 7.74 -0.23 -5.68
C TYR A 216 7.82 -0.79 -7.11
N PRO A 217 6.70 -0.91 -7.84
CA PRO A 217 6.68 -1.57 -9.15
C PRO A 217 7.21 -0.68 -10.30
N GLY A 218 7.62 0.55 -10.02
CA GLY A 218 8.05 1.55 -11.01
C GLY A 218 7.08 2.73 -11.09
N CYS A 219 7.43 3.75 -11.90
CA CYS A 219 6.62 4.96 -12.03
C CYS A 219 5.45 4.75 -13.01
N VAL A 220 4.28 4.48 -12.48
CA VAL A 220 3.04 4.34 -13.27
C VAL A 220 2.34 5.70 -13.32
N ALA A 221 2.83 6.59 -14.20
CA ALA A 221 2.48 7.99 -14.23
C ALA A 221 1.04 8.28 -14.73
N ASP A 222 0.41 7.31 -15.39
CA ASP A 222 -0.93 7.42 -16.01
C ASP A 222 -2.03 6.72 -15.18
N THR A 223 -1.78 6.43 -13.89
CA THR A 223 -2.81 5.82 -13.04
C THR A 223 -3.81 6.84 -12.51
N PRO A 224 -5.05 6.39 -12.20
CA PRO A 224 -6.03 7.23 -11.50
C PRO A 224 -5.59 7.74 -10.11
N LEU A 225 -4.46 7.29 -9.58
CA LEU A 225 -3.87 7.87 -8.37
C LEU A 225 -3.64 9.38 -8.53
N PHE A 226 -3.28 9.82 -9.74
CA PHE A 226 -3.00 11.23 -10.06
C PHE A 226 -4.23 12.05 -10.49
N ARG A 227 -5.47 11.48 -10.46
CA ARG A 227 -6.70 12.15 -10.89
C ARG A 227 -6.98 13.49 -10.19
N ASN A 228 -6.48 13.68 -8.98
CA ASN A 228 -6.63 14.91 -8.20
C ASN A 228 -5.46 15.89 -8.36
N THR A 229 -4.52 15.64 -9.29
CA THR A 229 -3.46 16.60 -9.66
C THR A 229 -3.96 17.59 -10.73
N PRO A 230 -3.24 18.71 -10.97
CA PRO A 230 -3.56 19.59 -12.08
C PRO A 230 -3.59 18.85 -13.43
N ARG A 231 -4.49 19.23 -14.33
CA ARG A 231 -4.59 18.61 -15.68
C ARG A 231 -3.27 18.63 -16.44
N ALA A 232 -2.56 19.77 -16.39
CA ALA A 232 -1.23 19.89 -17.00
C ALA A 232 -0.25 18.82 -16.45
N PHE A 233 -0.26 18.58 -15.16
CA PHE A 233 0.57 17.51 -14.56
C PHE A 233 0.18 16.13 -15.09
N GLN A 234 -1.11 15.82 -15.19
CA GLN A 234 -1.59 14.53 -15.69
C GLN A 234 -1.17 14.26 -17.15
N THR A 235 -0.94 15.31 -17.95
CA THR A 235 -0.50 15.19 -19.34
C THR A 235 1.04 15.20 -19.44
N ILE A 236 1.68 16.16 -18.77
CA ILE A 236 3.14 16.38 -18.90
C ILE A 236 3.93 15.29 -18.15
N PHE A 237 3.46 14.85 -16.98
CA PHE A 237 4.22 13.93 -16.16
C PHE A 237 4.41 12.54 -16.82
N PRO A 238 3.40 11.89 -17.40
CA PRO A 238 3.61 10.65 -18.16
C PRO A 238 4.54 10.84 -19.34
N TRP A 239 4.39 11.93 -20.11
CA TRP A 239 5.28 12.24 -21.22
C TRP A 239 6.73 12.43 -20.77
N PHE A 240 6.96 13.20 -19.69
CA PHE A 240 8.28 13.42 -19.10
C PHE A 240 8.91 12.12 -18.61
N GLN A 241 8.14 11.27 -17.91
CA GLN A 241 8.61 9.99 -17.45
C GLN A 241 8.96 9.03 -18.60
N LYS A 242 8.21 9.09 -19.70
CA LYS A 242 8.42 8.25 -20.88
C LYS A 242 9.61 8.70 -21.72
N ASN A 243 9.74 9.99 -21.97
CA ASN A 243 10.66 10.52 -23.01
C ASN A 243 11.94 11.12 -22.42
N ILE A 244 11.94 11.58 -21.16
CA ILE A 244 13.09 12.26 -20.54
C ILE A 244 13.76 11.38 -19.50
N THR A 245 12.99 10.80 -18.56
CA THR A 245 13.60 10.05 -17.45
C THR A 245 13.74 8.54 -17.74
N GLY A 246 13.01 8.02 -18.73
CA GLY A 246 12.88 6.57 -18.94
C GLY A 246 12.23 5.83 -17.76
N GLY A 247 11.58 6.58 -16.85
CA GLY A 247 10.99 6.06 -15.61
C GLY A 247 9.60 5.48 -15.76
N TYR A 248 8.94 5.71 -16.90
CA TYR A 248 7.58 5.26 -17.14
C TYR A 248 7.47 3.74 -17.15
N VAL A 249 6.46 3.24 -16.45
CA VAL A 249 6.06 1.83 -16.45
C VAL A 249 4.56 1.76 -16.72
N SER A 250 4.16 0.86 -17.64
CA SER A 250 2.73 0.65 -17.91
C SER A 250 2.01 0.01 -16.72
N GLN A 251 0.72 0.24 -16.60
CA GLN A 251 -0.11 -0.37 -15.56
C GLN A 251 -0.06 -1.89 -15.62
N ALA A 252 -0.02 -2.48 -16.83
CA ALA A 252 0.10 -3.92 -17.04
C ALA A 252 1.43 -4.46 -16.50
N LEU A 253 2.55 -3.83 -16.84
CA LEU A 253 3.87 -4.26 -16.34
C LEU A 253 3.99 -4.08 -14.82
N ALA A 254 3.44 -3.01 -14.25
CA ALA A 254 3.43 -2.82 -12.80
C ALA A 254 2.58 -3.88 -12.09
N GLY A 255 1.42 -4.24 -12.65
CA GLY A 255 0.59 -5.34 -12.16
C GLY A 255 1.31 -6.69 -12.22
N GLU A 256 2.02 -6.96 -13.30
CA GLU A 256 2.85 -8.15 -13.49
C GLU A 256 3.94 -8.25 -12.40
N ARG A 257 4.62 -7.14 -12.07
CA ARG A 257 5.62 -7.09 -11.00
C ARG A 257 5.03 -7.36 -9.62
N VAL A 258 3.80 -6.87 -9.36
CA VAL A 258 3.08 -7.24 -8.13
C VAL A 258 2.82 -8.73 -8.10
N ALA A 259 2.32 -9.32 -9.19
CA ALA A 259 2.05 -10.75 -9.28
C ALA A 259 3.33 -11.60 -9.12
N GLN A 260 4.46 -11.18 -9.66
CA GLN A 260 5.75 -11.82 -9.44
C GLN A 260 6.15 -11.83 -7.96
N VAL A 261 6.09 -10.68 -7.27
CA VAL A 261 6.44 -10.60 -5.85
C VAL A 261 5.50 -11.46 -4.99
N VAL A 262 4.26 -11.66 -5.41
CA VAL A 262 3.30 -12.53 -4.70
C VAL A 262 3.56 -14.01 -4.97
N ALA A 263 3.81 -14.40 -6.21
CA ALA A 263 3.76 -15.80 -6.64
C ALA A 263 5.14 -16.45 -6.81
N ASP A 264 6.16 -15.70 -7.21
CA ASP A 264 7.47 -16.26 -7.54
C ASP A 264 8.29 -16.55 -6.26
N PRO A 265 8.84 -17.78 -6.12
CA PRO A 265 9.74 -18.14 -5.02
C PRO A 265 10.98 -17.24 -4.89
N ALA A 266 11.48 -16.67 -5.99
CA ALA A 266 12.62 -15.76 -5.98
C ALA A 266 12.39 -14.51 -5.10
N PHE A 267 11.14 -14.14 -4.84
CA PHE A 267 10.74 -13.03 -3.99
C PHE A 267 10.33 -13.45 -2.57
N ALA A 268 10.67 -14.65 -2.12
CA ALA A 268 10.31 -15.15 -0.79
C ALA A 268 11.19 -14.58 0.35
N ALA A 269 12.02 -13.59 0.11
CA ALA A 269 12.80 -12.93 1.15
C ALA A 269 11.91 -11.95 1.96
N SER A 270 11.97 -12.06 3.28
CA SER A 270 11.18 -11.23 4.20
C SER A 270 12.00 -10.06 4.73
N GLY A 271 11.35 -8.92 5.02
CA GLY A 271 12.01 -7.68 5.46
C GLY A 271 12.62 -6.88 4.30
N VAL A 272 12.34 -7.24 3.07
CA VAL A 272 12.92 -6.64 1.86
C VAL A 272 11.97 -5.60 1.25
N HIS A 273 12.55 -4.51 0.76
CA HIS A 273 11.86 -3.57 -0.13
C HIS A 273 12.30 -3.82 -1.57
N TRP A 274 11.44 -4.46 -2.36
CA TRP A 274 11.67 -4.68 -3.79
C TRP A 274 11.38 -3.40 -4.57
N SER A 275 12.32 -2.95 -5.40
CA SER A 275 12.16 -1.73 -6.18
C SER A 275 12.52 -1.93 -7.64
N TRP A 276 11.70 -1.39 -8.53
CA TRP A 276 11.97 -1.23 -9.96
C TRP A 276 12.23 0.25 -10.29
N GLY A 277 13.06 0.91 -9.47
CA GLY A 277 13.47 2.30 -9.69
C GLY A 277 14.37 2.41 -10.92
N ASN A 278 13.86 2.91 -12.04
CA ASN A 278 14.53 2.89 -13.34
C ASN A 278 15.88 3.60 -13.39
N ARG A 279 16.11 4.55 -12.50
CA ARG A 279 17.38 5.29 -12.48
C ARG A 279 18.50 4.54 -11.79
N GLN A 280 18.17 3.47 -11.10
CA GLN A 280 19.13 2.68 -10.31
C GLN A 280 19.45 1.33 -10.95
N THR A 281 18.58 0.84 -11.88
CA THR A 281 18.78 -0.42 -12.59
C THR A 281 18.58 -0.25 -14.09
N LYS A 282 19.67 -0.29 -14.85
CA LYS A 282 19.58 -0.39 -16.30
C LYS A 282 18.93 -1.73 -16.67
N GLY A 283 17.95 -1.68 -17.58
CA GLY A 283 17.24 -2.87 -18.06
C GLY A 283 16.02 -3.32 -17.23
N GLY A 284 15.57 -2.50 -16.27
CA GLY A 284 14.32 -2.74 -15.55
C GLY A 284 14.30 -3.97 -14.64
N LYS A 285 15.46 -4.49 -14.24
CA LYS A 285 15.56 -5.58 -13.26
C LYS A 285 15.20 -5.09 -11.87
N GLN A 286 14.50 -5.94 -11.12
CA GLN A 286 14.24 -5.66 -9.69
C GLN A 286 15.52 -5.75 -8.87
N PHE A 287 15.53 -5.07 -7.75
CA PHE A 287 16.58 -5.16 -6.75
C PHE A 287 16.03 -4.89 -5.36
N SER A 288 16.73 -5.38 -4.34
CA SER A 288 16.46 -5.02 -2.95
C SER A 288 17.00 -3.63 -2.68
N GLN A 289 16.13 -2.70 -2.32
CA GLN A 289 16.47 -1.32 -2.02
C GLN A 289 16.49 -1.10 -0.52
N GLU A 290 17.54 -0.47 -0.01
CA GLU A 290 17.58 -0.01 1.37
C GLU A 290 16.49 1.02 1.63
N LEU A 291 15.86 0.92 2.79
CA LEU A 291 14.94 1.94 3.30
C LEU A 291 15.72 3.12 3.90
N SER A 292 15.08 4.28 3.95
CA SER A 292 15.66 5.48 4.55
C SER A 292 15.93 5.27 6.04
N ASP A 293 16.91 6.00 6.57
CA ASP A 293 17.22 5.98 8.01
C ASP A 293 16.00 6.32 8.88
N LYS A 294 15.07 7.15 8.36
CA LYS A 294 13.80 7.45 9.00
C LYS A 294 12.88 6.24 9.12
N ALA A 295 12.90 5.31 8.14
CA ALA A 295 12.13 4.07 8.17
C ALA A 295 12.81 2.97 9.00
N SER A 296 14.13 3.07 9.17
CA SER A 296 14.94 2.07 9.87
C SER A 296 15.25 2.44 11.32
N LYS A 297 14.90 3.66 11.77
CA LYS A 297 15.16 4.14 13.12
C LYS A 297 14.29 3.40 14.15
N PRO A 298 14.90 2.62 15.08
CA PRO A 298 14.13 1.72 15.95
C PRO A 298 13.05 2.42 16.80
N GLU A 299 13.35 3.57 17.39
CA GLU A 299 12.43 4.29 18.26
C GLU A 299 11.22 4.83 17.47
N THR A 300 11.46 5.31 16.24
CA THR A 300 10.38 5.77 15.36
C THR A 300 9.53 4.59 14.90
N ALA A 301 10.16 3.47 14.57
CA ALA A 301 9.45 2.27 14.13
C ALA A 301 8.58 1.68 15.24
N GLN A 302 9.11 1.58 16.46
CA GLN A 302 8.36 1.16 17.63
C GLN A 302 7.18 2.10 17.91
N GLY A 303 7.42 3.42 17.91
CA GLY A 303 6.37 4.40 18.15
C GLY A 303 5.26 4.35 17.10
N VAL A 304 5.58 4.23 15.81
CA VAL A 304 4.56 4.07 14.74
C VAL A 304 3.74 2.81 14.98
N TRP A 305 4.37 1.71 15.34
CA TRP A 305 3.68 0.45 15.62
C TRP A 305 2.72 0.57 16.80
N GLU A 306 3.20 1.05 17.94
CA GLU A 306 2.42 1.17 19.17
C GLU A 306 1.25 2.15 19.04
N GLU A 307 1.52 3.33 18.49
CA GLU A 307 0.47 4.31 18.28
C GLU A 307 -0.54 3.84 17.21
N SER A 308 -0.10 3.11 16.19
CA SER A 308 -1.06 2.52 15.22
C SER A 308 -1.98 1.48 15.89
N LEU A 309 -1.45 0.61 16.76
CA LEU A 309 -2.30 -0.32 17.54
C LEU A 309 -3.36 0.41 18.36
N LYS A 310 -2.98 1.47 19.07
CA LYS A 310 -3.93 2.32 19.85
C LYS A 310 -5.00 2.94 18.93
N LEU A 311 -4.58 3.56 17.84
CA LEU A 311 -5.48 4.27 16.92
C LEU A 311 -6.47 3.34 16.23
N VAL A 312 -6.09 2.09 15.99
CA VAL A 312 -7.02 1.10 15.40
C VAL A 312 -7.76 0.26 16.46
N GLY A 313 -7.58 0.54 17.76
CA GLY A 313 -8.30 -0.12 18.85
C GLY A 313 -7.87 -1.57 19.08
N LEU A 314 -6.56 -1.87 18.97
CA LEU A 314 -5.97 -3.18 19.22
C LEU A 314 -4.94 -3.17 20.37
N ALA A 315 -4.79 -2.04 21.08
CA ALA A 315 -3.94 -1.88 22.29
C ALA A 315 -4.75 -1.32 23.45
#